data_8597c75f3d8ecba539058ca63393ec62
#
_entry.id   8597c75f3d8ecba539058ca63393ec62
#
_cell.length_a   1.000
_cell.length_b   1.000
_cell.length_c   1.000
_cell.angle_alpha   90.00
_cell.angle_beta   90.00
_cell.angle_gamma   90.00
#
_symmetry.space_group_name_H-M   'P 1'
#
loop_
_entity.id
_entity.type
_entity.pdbx_description
1 polymer ?
#
loop_
_entity_poly.entity_id
_entity_poly.type
_entity_poly.pdbx_seq_one_letter_code
_entity_poly.pdbx_strand_id
1 'polypeptide(L)'
;MNDSLISGFYRLDIRQRIERLQQRGLLSADDASTLREGRHVLLPAAADRIIENVIGVFGLPFAISPNFVINGTGRLAPMVVEEPSIVAGLSFAAALASRNGGFQASCDEARLAGQIHITNIADAGSAAASIEAAADELLAAANAVHPRLGERGGGVRDVEVRRLSLPGGEAALAVHLLVDTCDA
;
A
#
# COMPACT_ATOMS: atom_id res chain seq x y z
N MET A 1 16.52 8.06 20.57
CA MET A 1 17.47 7.00 20.15
C MET A 1 16.81 6.28 18.97
N ASN A 2 17.53 5.96 17.90
CA ASN A 2 16.89 5.36 16.72
C ASN A 2 16.76 3.85 16.94
N ASP A 3 15.58 3.39 17.36
CA ASP A 3 15.32 2.02 17.81
C ASP A 3 15.39 0.98 16.68
N SER A 4 15.34 1.42 15.40
CA SER A 4 15.51 0.55 14.23
C SER A 4 16.95 0.14 13.94
N LEU A 5 17.94 0.82 14.53
CA LEU A 5 19.36 0.48 14.35
C LEU A 5 19.74 -0.74 15.20
N ILE A 6 19.77 -1.92 14.59
CA ILE A 6 20.03 -3.19 15.27
C ILE A 6 21.28 -3.86 14.70
N SER A 7 22.41 -3.67 15.36
CA SER A 7 23.65 -4.36 14.99
C SER A 7 23.57 -5.85 15.27
N GLY A 8 24.06 -6.67 14.34
CA GLY A 8 24.15 -8.11 14.50
C GLY A 8 22.83 -8.87 14.47
N PHE A 9 21.71 -8.24 14.03
CA PHE A 9 20.38 -8.85 13.99
C PHE A 9 20.35 -10.19 13.22
N TYR A 10 21.08 -10.30 12.14
CA TYR A 10 21.18 -11.52 11.32
C TYR A 10 21.84 -12.72 12.04
N ARG A 11 22.59 -12.48 13.13
CA ARG A 11 23.25 -13.54 13.91
C ARG A 11 22.32 -14.18 14.94
N LEU A 12 21.18 -13.54 15.21
CA LEU A 12 20.18 -14.01 16.16
C LEU A 12 19.34 -15.12 15.52
N ASP A 13 18.88 -16.06 16.33
CA ASP A 13 17.82 -17.00 15.92
C ASP A 13 16.45 -16.29 15.85
N ILE A 14 15.43 -16.99 15.34
CA ILE A 14 14.09 -16.41 15.14
C ILE A 14 13.51 -15.91 16.47
N ARG A 15 13.62 -16.68 17.55
CA ARG A 15 13.09 -16.30 18.86
C ARG A 15 13.78 -15.06 19.39
N GLN A 16 15.10 -15.02 19.32
CA GLN A 16 15.92 -13.89 19.75
C GLN A 16 15.64 -12.63 18.92
N ARG A 17 15.37 -12.76 17.62
CA ARG A 17 14.96 -11.63 16.75
C ARG A 17 13.63 -11.03 17.23
N ILE A 18 12.61 -11.86 17.47
CA ILE A 18 11.31 -11.41 17.97
C ILE A 18 11.48 -10.71 19.34
N GLU A 19 12.21 -11.30 20.25
CA GLU A 19 12.49 -10.72 21.57
C GLU A 19 13.20 -9.37 21.47
N ARG A 20 14.19 -9.26 20.58
CA ARG A 20 14.92 -8.03 20.37
C ARG A 20 14.05 -6.90 19.83
N LEU A 21 13.14 -7.20 18.92
CA LEU A 21 12.17 -6.24 18.37
C LEU A 21 11.17 -5.80 19.45
N GLN A 22 10.68 -6.74 20.25
CA GLN A 22 9.78 -6.44 21.37
C GLN A 22 10.44 -5.56 22.43
N GLN A 23 11.67 -5.89 22.84
CA GLN A 23 12.44 -5.11 23.82
C GLN A 23 12.69 -3.65 23.37
N ARG A 24 12.71 -3.41 22.07
CA ARG A 24 12.89 -2.08 21.50
C ARG A 24 11.57 -1.34 21.20
N GLY A 25 10.43 -1.93 21.56
CA GLY A 25 9.12 -1.34 21.29
C GLY A 25 8.72 -1.33 19.82
N LEU A 26 9.40 -2.13 18.97
CA LEU A 26 9.13 -2.24 17.53
C LEU A 26 8.11 -3.33 17.20
N LEU A 27 7.80 -4.20 18.16
CA LEU A 27 6.69 -5.13 18.16
C LEU A 27 5.94 -5.01 19.47
N SER A 28 4.61 -5.08 19.41
CA SER A 28 3.78 -5.21 20.60
C SER A 28 3.98 -6.57 21.28
N ALA A 29 3.54 -6.73 22.51
CA ALA A 29 3.58 -8.01 23.22
C ALA A 29 2.70 -9.07 22.52
N ASP A 30 1.57 -8.65 21.96
CA ASP A 30 0.62 -9.51 21.25
C ASP A 30 1.18 -9.98 19.91
N ASP A 31 1.76 -9.06 19.11
CA ASP A 31 2.44 -9.43 17.86
C ASP A 31 3.59 -10.39 18.09
N ALA A 32 4.41 -10.14 19.12
CA ALA A 32 5.51 -11.02 19.48
C ALA A 32 5.04 -12.41 19.91
N SER A 33 3.93 -12.51 20.65
CA SER A 33 3.29 -13.77 21.00
C SER A 33 2.75 -14.48 19.77
N THR A 34 2.02 -13.78 18.90
CA THR A 34 1.46 -14.26 17.65
C THR A 34 2.55 -14.88 16.74
N LEU A 35 3.69 -14.21 16.61
CA LEU A 35 4.82 -14.70 15.82
C LEU A 35 5.48 -15.92 16.45
N ARG A 36 5.68 -15.94 17.79
CA ARG A 36 6.30 -17.09 18.50
C ARG A 36 5.44 -18.34 18.45
N GLU A 37 4.13 -18.19 18.50
CA GLU A 37 3.16 -19.29 18.52
C GLU A 37 2.73 -19.75 17.12
N GLY A 38 3.17 -19.07 16.06
CA GLY A 38 2.79 -19.39 14.68
C GLY A 38 1.36 -19.01 14.32
N ARG A 39 0.66 -18.21 15.16
CA ARG A 39 -0.74 -17.79 14.94
C ARG A 39 -0.93 -16.82 13.75
N HIS A 40 0.17 -16.31 13.20
CA HIS A 40 0.19 -15.48 12.00
C HIS A 40 0.02 -16.27 10.70
N VAL A 41 0.09 -17.60 10.75
CA VAL A 41 -0.03 -18.44 9.55
C VAL A 41 -1.50 -18.57 9.16
N LEU A 42 -1.80 -18.32 7.88
CA LEU A 42 -3.14 -18.51 7.34
C LEU A 42 -3.53 -20.00 7.42
N LEU A 43 -4.66 -20.29 8.04
CA LEU A 43 -5.18 -21.66 8.12
C LEU A 43 -5.98 -22.01 6.85
N PRO A 44 -5.98 -23.28 6.38
CA PRO A 44 -6.73 -23.70 5.21
C PRO A 44 -8.22 -23.32 5.26
N ALA A 45 -8.87 -23.47 6.40
CA ALA A 45 -10.27 -23.08 6.58
C ALA A 45 -10.52 -21.57 6.48
N ALA A 46 -9.51 -20.74 6.73
CA ALA A 46 -9.61 -19.30 6.50
C ALA A 46 -9.36 -18.97 5.02
N ALA A 47 -8.38 -19.64 4.40
CA ALA A 47 -8.10 -19.49 2.97
C ALA A 47 -9.30 -19.84 2.09
N ASP A 48 -10.03 -20.91 2.43
CA ASP A 48 -11.24 -21.37 1.72
C ASP A 48 -12.39 -20.35 1.74
N ARG A 49 -12.36 -19.38 2.66
CA ARG A 49 -13.31 -18.25 2.68
C ARG A 49 -12.85 -17.03 1.87
N ILE A 50 -11.62 -17.05 1.37
CA ILE A 50 -11.00 -15.93 0.64
C ILE A 50 -11.08 -16.16 -0.87
N ILE A 51 -10.80 -17.40 -1.31
CA ILE A 51 -10.84 -17.80 -2.72
C ILE A 51 -11.49 -19.17 -2.86
N GLU A 52 -11.98 -19.49 -4.07
CA GLU A 52 -12.61 -20.76 -4.41
C GLU A 52 -11.57 -21.88 -4.58
N ASN A 53 -12.01 -23.13 -4.42
CA ASN A 53 -11.26 -24.35 -4.73
C ASN A 53 -9.92 -24.52 -3.96
N VAL A 54 -9.87 -24.03 -2.74
CA VAL A 54 -8.67 -24.13 -1.90
C VAL A 54 -8.36 -25.60 -1.58
N ILE A 55 -7.11 -26.03 -1.83
CA ILE A 55 -6.59 -27.34 -1.43
C ILE A 55 -5.52 -27.26 -0.35
N GLY A 56 -5.08 -26.07 0.03
CA GLY A 56 -4.07 -25.84 1.05
C GLY A 56 -3.58 -24.39 1.07
N VAL A 57 -2.53 -24.14 1.85
CA VAL A 57 -1.89 -22.82 1.98
C VAL A 57 -0.42 -22.94 1.59
N PHE A 58 0.07 -22.01 0.78
CA PHE A 58 1.47 -21.92 0.41
C PHE A 58 2.18 -20.90 1.30
N GLY A 59 3.10 -21.36 2.12
CA GLY A 59 3.86 -20.51 3.05
C GLY A 59 5.04 -19.82 2.38
N LEU A 60 5.23 -18.52 2.71
CA LEU A 60 6.34 -17.71 2.22
C LEU A 60 7.20 -17.22 3.40
N PRO A 61 8.56 -17.14 3.24
CA PRO A 61 9.41 -16.57 4.27
C PRO A 61 9.04 -15.11 4.54
N PHE A 62 8.88 -14.76 5.82
CA PHE A 62 8.65 -13.40 6.28
C PHE A 62 9.88 -12.90 7.04
N ALA A 63 10.51 -11.84 6.54
CA ALA A 63 11.72 -11.26 7.08
C ALA A 63 11.52 -9.77 7.41
N ILE A 64 12.49 -9.20 8.11
CA ILE A 64 12.53 -7.77 8.42
C ILE A 64 13.92 -7.23 8.05
N SER A 65 13.93 -6.12 7.30
CA SER A 65 15.13 -5.31 7.12
C SER A 65 15.13 -4.16 8.14
N PRO A 66 16.04 -4.16 9.13
CA PRO A 66 16.21 -3.07 10.07
C PRO A 66 17.06 -1.93 9.48
N ASN A 67 17.35 -0.94 10.32
CA ASN A 67 18.26 0.18 10.09
C ASN A 67 17.74 1.32 9.22
N PHE A 68 16.49 1.28 8.77
CA PHE A 68 15.91 2.42 8.07
C PHE A 68 15.70 3.61 9.01
N VAL A 69 16.09 4.78 8.52
CA VAL A 69 15.70 6.08 9.07
C VAL A 69 15.02 6.83 7.95
N ILE A 70 13.72 7.13 8.11
CA ILE A 70 12.92 7.84 7.12
C ILE A 70 12.34 9.08 7.81
N ASN A 71 12.63 10.26 7.24
CA ASN A 71 12.22 11.55 7.83
C ASN A 71 12.60 11.67 9.32
N GLY A 72 13.82 11.23 9.66
CA GLY A 72 14.34 11.26 11.03
C GLY A 72 13.79 10.17 11.96
N THR A 73 12.83 9.34 11.51
CA THR A 73 12.20 8.28 12.32
C THR A 73 12.72 6.91 11.92
N GLY A 74 13.09 6.09 12.93
CA GLY A 74 13.47 4.69 12.73
C GLY A 74 12.29 3.85 12.23
N ARG A 75 12.52 3.07 11.19
CA ARG A 75 11.51 2.19 10.57
C ARG A 75 12.06 0.78 10.37
N LEU A 76 11.17 -0.19 10.35
CA LEU A 76 11.43 -1.56 9.90
C LEU A 76 10.75 -1.76 8.55
N ALA A 77 11.44 -2.42 7.61
CA ALA A 77 10.83 -2.82 6.35
C ALA A 77 10.49 -4.31 6.40
N PRO A 78 9.20 -4.69 6.45
CA PRO A 78 8.79 -6.08 6.30
C PRO A 78 9.02 -6.53 4.86
N MET A 79 9.49 -7.77 4.69
CA MET A 79 9.84 -8.35 3.39
C MET A 79 9.33 -9.79 3.31
N VAL A 80 8.77 -10.15 2.17
CA VAL A 80 8.22 -11.49 1.93
C VAL A 80 8.77 -12.03 0.61
N VAL A 81 9.20 -13.30 0.61
CA VAL A 81 9.65 -14.01 -0.61
C VAL A 81 10.93 -13.43 -1.24
N GLU A 82 11.83 -12.93 -0.47
CA GLU A 82 13.07 -12.41 -1.03
C GLU A 82 14.08 -13.55 -1.33
N GLU A 83 14.86 -13.38 -2.37
CA GLU A 83 15.98 -14.27 -2.66
C GLU A 83 17.12 -14.09 -1.63
N PRO A 84 18.04 -15.06 -1.52
CA PRO A 84 19.20 -14.94 -0.64
C PRO A 84 19.98 -13.64 -0.87
N SER A 85 20.40 -13.00 0.21
CA SER A 85 21.17 -11.74 0.26
C SER A 85 20.37 -10.45 0.04
N ILE A 86 19.15 -10.46 -0.48
CA ILE A 86 18.36 -9.21 -0.68
C ILE A 86 18.09 -8.52 0.67
N VAL A 87 17.58 -9.25 1.67
CA VAL A 87 17.29 -8.67 3.00
C VAL A 87 18.59 -8.17 3.68
N ALA A 88 19.70 -8.90 3.50
CA ALA A 88 21.00 -8.50 4.04
C ALA A 88 21.54 -7.24 3.33
N GLY A 89 21.47 -7.21 1.99
CA GLY A 89 21.90 -6.07 1.18
C GLY A 89 21.11 -4.81 1.49
N LEU A 90 19.78 -4.93 1.60
CA LEU A 90 18.90 -3.82 1.96
C LEU A 90 19.18 -3.30 3.37
N SER A 91 19.37 -4.19 4.35
CA SER A 91 19.71 -3.82 5.72
C SER A 91 21.07 -3.11 5.83
N PHE A 92 22.04 -3.52 5.00
CA PHE A 92 23.34 -2.87 4.90
C PHE A 92 23.24 -1.49 4.26
N ALA A 93 22.53 -1.35 3.15
CA ALA A 93 22.29 -0.07 2.48
C ALA A 93 21.56 0.92 3.39
N ALA A 94 20.53 0.45 4.11
CA ALA A 94 19.80 1.25 5.09
C ALA A 94 20.72 1.72 6.23
N ALA A 95 21.60 0.85 6.75
CA ALA A 95 22.59 1.22 7.77
C ALA A 95 23.62 2.24 7.26
N LEU A 96 24.00 2.18 6.00
CA LEU A 96 24.90 3.16 5.38
C LEU A 96 24.22 4.52 5.24
N ALA A 97 22.99 4.55 4.70
CA ALA A 97 22.20 5.77 4.54
C ALA A 97 21.89 6.43 5.90
N SER A 98 21.59 5.65 6.93
CA SER A 98 21.27 6.16 8.27
C SER A 98 22.39 6.96 8.92
N ARG A 99 23.66 6.68 8.57
CA ARG A 99 24.83 7.44 9.06
C ARG A 99 24.86 8.88 8.56
N ASN A 100 24.18 9.15 7.44
CA ASN A 100 24.08 10.47 6.81
C ASN A 100 22.66 11.05 6.89
N GLY A 101 21.90 10.72 7.95
CA GLY A 101 20.56 11.26 8.19
C GLY A 101 19.41 10.41 7.64
N GLY A 102 19.71 9.33 6.92
CA GLY A 102 18.70 8.42 6.38
C GLY A 102 18.06 8.91 5.07
N PHE A 103 16.82 8.52 4.86
CA PHE A 103 16.04 8.86 3.67
C PHE A 103 15.07 10.01 3.97
N GLN A 104 14.88 10.88 3.00
CA GLN A 104 13.80 11.85 2.96
C GLN A 104 12.76 11.35 1.96
N ALA A 105 11.51 11.25 2.38
CA ALA A 105 10.42 10.77 1.56
C ALA A 105 9.18 11.62 1.77
N SER A 106 8.46 11.87 0.70
CA SER A 106 7.12 12.44 0.69
C SER A 106 6.24 11.62 -0.25
N CYS A 107 4.96 11.59 0.01
CA CYS A 107 3.97 11.01 -0.88
C CYS A 107 2.76 11.93 -0.95
N ASP A 108 2.08 11.91 -2.08
CA ASP A 108 0.78 12.52 -2.24
C ASP A 108 -0.28 11.73 -1.48
N GLU A 109 -1.50 12.25 -1.45
CA GLU A 109 -2.64 11.55 -0.86
C GLU A 109 -2.87 10.19 -1.54
N ALA A 110 -3.28 9.20 -0.77
CA ALA A 110 -3.56 7.86 -1.27
C ALA A 110 -4.83 7.86 -2.12
N ARG A 111 -4.68 8.16 -3.42
CA ARG A 111 -5.78 8.21 -4.39
C ARG A 111 -5.60 7.18 -5.49
N LEU A 112 -6.68 6.47 -5.78
CA LEU A 112 -6.79 5.57 -6.93
C LEU A 112 -7.70 6.22 -7.97
N ALA A 113 -7.31 6.19 -9.25
CA ALA A 113 -8.13 6.69 -10.34
C ALA A 113 -8.94 5.55 -10.96
N GLY A 114 -10.25 5.56 -10.75
CA GLY A 114 -11.20 4.82 -11.58
C GLY A 114 -11.38 5.57 -12.92
N GLN A 115 -11.26 4.86 -14.04
CA GLN A 115 -11.30 5.49 -15.37
C GLN A 115 -12.51 5.05 -16.18
N ILE A 116 -13.22 6.02 -16.74
CA ILE A 116 -14.31 5.79 -17.71
C ILE A 116 -13.90 6.44 -19.02
N HIS A 117 -13.72 5.64 -20.07
CA HIS A 117 -13.39 6.13 -21.39
C HIS A 117 -14.66 6.34 -22.23
N ILE A 118 -14.80 7.54 -22.79
CA ILE A 118 -15.90 7.92 -23.66
C ILE A 118 -15.33 8.19 -25.05
N THR A 119 -15.85 7.49 -26.04
CA THR A 119 -15.42 7.56 -27.45
C THR A 119 -16.62 7.95 -28.35
N ASN A 120 -16.39 8.15 -29.64
CA ASN A 120 -17.42 8.58 -30.60
C ASN A 120 -18.07 9.92 -30.21
N ILE A 121 -17.28 10.87 -29.79
CA ILE A 121 -17.75 12.17 -29.30
C ILE A 121 -17.66 13.18 -30.45
N ALA A 122 -18.79 13.80 -30.80
CA ALA A 122 -18.85 14.80 -31.87
C ALA A 122 -18.08 16.08 -31.50
N ASP A 123 -18.17 16.52 -30.23
CA ASP A 123 -17.45 17.66 -29.67
C ASP A 123 -16.93 17.33 -28.27
N ALA A 124 -15.67 16.94 -28.20
CA ALA A 124 -15.02 16.60 -26.95
C ALA A 124 -14.88 17.81 -26.00
N GLY A 125 -14.85 19.03 -26.53
CA GLY A 125 -14.80 20.24 -25.73
C GLY A 125 -16.09 20.47 -24.96
N SER A 126 -17.22 20.45 -25.67
CA SER A 126 -18.56 20.61 -25.08
C SER A 126 -18.89 19.46 -24.14
N ALA A 127 -18.54 18.21 -24.50
CA ALA A 127 -18.76 17.05 -23.66
C ALA A 127 -17.94 17.13 -22.34
N ALA A 128 -16.66 17.52 -22.40
CA ALA A 128 -15.85 17.72 -21.21
C ALA A 128 -16.45 18.78 -20.29
N ALA A 129 -16.81 19.94 -20.82
CA ALA A 129 -17.42 21.01 -20.03
C ALA A 129 -18.73 20.58 -19.36
N SER A 130 -19.54 19.77 -20.04
CA SER A 130 -20.78 19.23 -19.45
C SER A 130 -20.53 18.28 -18.30
N ILE A 131 -19.50 17.42 -18.38
CA ILE A 131 -19.10 16.51 -17.32
C ILE A 131 -18.52 17.28 -16.13
N GLU A 132 -17.67 18.26 -16.40
CA GLU A 132 -17.08 19.13 -15.36
C GLU A 132 -18.17 19.91 -14.61
N ALA A 133 -19.19 20.41 -15.31
CA ALA A 133 -20.33 21.09 -14.71
C ALA A 133 -21.20 20.16 -13.84
N ALA A 134 -21.22 18.86 -14.10
CA ALA A 134 -21.94 17.86 -13.33
C ALA A 134 -21.08 17.17 -12.25
N ALA A 135 -19.87 17.66 -11.96
CA ALA A 135 -18.93 17.00 -11.06
C ALA A 135 -19.50 16.68 -9.68
N ASP A 136 -20.21 17.61 -9.05
CA ASP A 136 -20.81 17.43 -7.73
C ASP A 136 -21.89 16.34 -7.74
N GLU A 137 -22.70 16.26 -8.81
CA GLU A 137 -23.72 15.24 -8.98
C GLU A 137 -23.07 13.85 -9.17
N LEU A 138 -22.00 13.79 -9.98
CA LEU A 138 -21.24 12.57 -10.21
C LEU A 138 -20.56 12.08 -8.93
N LEU A 139 -19.99 12.98 -8.14
CA LEU A 139 -19.40 12.66 -6.82
C LEU A 139 -20.44 12.07 -5.88
N ALA A 140 -21.61 12.71 -5.79
CA ALA A 140 -22.69 12.24 -4.94
C ALA A 140 -23.19 10.85 -5.38
N ALA A 141 -23.40 10.65 -6.68
CA ALA A 141 -23.82 9.37 -7.24
C ALA A 141 -22.80 8.25 -7.01
N ALA A 142 -21.51 8.54 -7.22
CA ALA A 142 -20.44 7.56 -7.02
C ALA A 142 -20.31 7.14 -5.55
N ASN A 143 -20.38 8.07 -4.61
CA ASN A 143 -20.32 7.76 -3.17
C ASN A 143 -21.58 7.03 -2.68
N ALA A 144 -22.74 7.23 -3.31
CA ALA A 144 -23.96 6.52 -2.96
C ALA A 144 -23.92 5.02 -3.31
N VAL A 145 -23.05 4.60 -4.25
CA VAL A 145 -22.87 3.18 -4.61
C VAL A 145 -22.28 2.37 -3.47
N HIS A 146 -21.35 2.95 -2.70
CA HIS A 146 -20.68 2.26 -1.60
C HIS A 146 -20.56 3.14 -0.34
N PRO A 147 -21.68 3.42 0.35
CA PRO A 147 -21.71 4.37 1.47
C PRO A 147 -20.78 3.98 2.62
N ARG A 148 -20.58 2.67 2.86
CA ARG A 148 -19.66 2.17 3.91
C ARG A 148 -18.21 2.59 3.72
N LEU A 149 -17.74 2.82 2.50
CA LEU A 149 -16.41 3.34 2.25
C LEU A 149 -16.29 4.78 2.78
N GLY A 150 -17.31 5.61 2.52
CA GLY A 150 -17.41 6.97 3.04
C GLY A 150 -17.48 7.04 4.57
N GLU A 151 -18.24 6.13 5.21
CA GLU A 151 -18.36 6.02 6.68
C GLU A 151 -17.02 5.74 7.36
N ARG A 152 -16.09 5.05 6.66
CA ARG A 152 -14.74 4.75 7.15
C ARG A 152 -13.69 5.80 6.77
N GLY A 153 -14.12 6.92 6.16
CA GLY A 153 -13.24 8.03 5.78
C GLY A 153 -12.68 7.97 4.35
N GLY A 154 -12.98 6.91 3.59
CA GLY A 154 -12.64 6.77 2.17
C GLY A 154 -13.70 7.40 1.24
N GLY A 155 -13.72 6.96 -0.02
CA GLY A 155 -14.71 7.35 -1.02
C GLY A 155 -14.18 8.24 -2.13
N VAL A 156 -15.04 8.56 -3.11
CA VAL A 156 -14.68 9.41 -4.24
C VAL A 156 -14.56 10.86 -3.77
N ARG A 157 -13.40 11.47 -4.07
CA ARG A 157 -13.06 12.84 -3.63
C ARG A 157 -13.10 13.86 -4.74
N ASP A 158 -12.87 13.42 -6.00
CA ASP A 158 -12.78 14.35 -7.12
C ASP A 158 -13.15 13.66 -8.43
N VAL A 159 -13.54 14.47 -9.43
CA VAL A 159 -13.81 14.08 -10.81
C VAL A 159 -12.94 14.92 -11.74
N GLU A 160 -12.05 14.26 -12.47
CA GLU A 160 -11.20 14.92 -13.47
C GLU A 160 -11.60 14.46 -14.87
N VAL A 161 -11.59 15.38 -15.83
CA VAL A 161 -11.83 15.06 -17.25
C VAL A 161 -10.57 15.30 -18.04
N ARG A 162 -10.07 14.28 -18.72
CA ARG A 162 -8.91 14.36 -19.59
C ARG A 162 -9.30 14.13 -21.04
N ARG A 163 -8.89 15.05 -21.91
CA ARG A 163 -9.07 14.91 -23.36
C ARG A 163 -7.95 14.04 -23.91
N LEU A 164 -8.31 13.03 -24.66
CA LEU A 164 -7.40 12.09 -25.31
C LEU A 164 -7.53 12.19 -26.82
N SER A 165 -6.43 11.93 -27.51
CA SER A 165 -6.42 11.68 -28.96
C SER A 165 -6.07 10.21 -29.18
N LEU A 166 -6.98 9.47 -29.79
CA LEU A 166 -6.78 8.07 -30.12
C LEU A 166 -5.92 7.90 -31.38
N PRO A 167 -5.32 6.70 -31.61
CA PRO A 167 -4.70 6.38 -32.88
C PRO A 167 -5.70 6.58 -34.03
N GLY A 168 -5.36 7.44 -35.01
CA GLY A 168 -6.28 7.85 -36.08
C GLY A 168 -6.81 9.27 -35.92
N GLY A 169 -6.53 9.96 -34.81
CA GLY A 169 -6.91 11.37 -34.60
C GLY A 169 -8.32 11.55 -34.02
N GLU A 170 -9.01 10.50 -33.71
CA GLU A 170 -10.32 10.55 -33.07
C GLU A 170 -10.20 11.09 -31.65
N ALA A 171 -11.11 11.99 -31.26
CA ALA A 171 -11.17 12.55 -29.92
C ALA A 171 -11.89 11.60 -28.95
N ALA A 172 -11.36 11.47 -27.76
CA ALA A 172 -11.97 10.74 -26.66
C ALA A 172 -11.82 11.50 -25.34
N LEU A 173 -12.59 11.12 -24.33
CA LEU A 173 -12.43 11.60 -22.95
C LEU A 173 -12.11 10.43 -22.03
N ALA A 174 -11.25 10.67 -21.06
CA ALA A 174 -11.11 9.83 -19.88
C ALA A 174 -11.64 10.61 -18.67
N VAL A 175 -12.70 10.14 -18.09
CA VAL A 175 -13.24 10.66 -16.84
C VAL A 175 -12.62 9.86 -15.69
N HIS A 176 -11.89 10.53 -14.81
CA HIS A 176 -11.27 9.93 -13.64
C HIS A 176 -12.14 10.21 -12.41
N LEU A 177 -12.51 9.18 -11.70
CA LEU A 177 -13.04 9.25 -10.35
C LEU A 177 -11.88 9.01 -9.38
N LEU A 178 -11.46 10.03 -8.65
CA LEU A 178 -10.37 9.93 -7.70
C LEU A 178 -10.89 9.42 -6.36
N VAL A 179 -10.57 8.18 -6.02
CA VAL A 179 -11.04 7.49 -4.81
C VAL A 179 -9.95 7.55 -3.74
N ASP A 180 -10.30 8.03 -2.57
CA ASP A 180 -9.48 7.92 -1.38
C ASP A 180 -9.48 6.46 -0.90
N THR A 181 -8.30 5.85 -0.85
CA THR A 181 -8.10 4.43 -0.54
C THR A 181 -7.54 4.19 0.85
N CYS A 182 -7.59 5.16 1.75
CA CYS A 182 -7.03 5.04 3.11
C CYS A 182 -7.60 3.85 3.90
N ASP A 183 -8.71 3.28 3.46
CA ASP A 183 -9.39 2.16 4.11
C ASP A 183 -9.93 1.13 3.08
N ALA A 184 -9.31 1.05 1.92
CA ALA A 184 -9.67 0.11 0.85
C ALA A 184 -8.71 -1.07 0.79
#